data_189a0a69837524e04e3afb06d22c773c
#
_entry.id   189a0a69837524e04e3afb06d22c773c
#
_cell.length_a   1.000
_cell.length_b   1.000
_cell.length_c   1.000
_cell.angle_alpha   90.00
_cell.angle_beta   90.00
_cell.angle_gamma   90.00
#
_symmetry.space_group_name_H-M   'P 1'
#
loop_
_entity.id
_entity.type
_entity.pdbx_description
1 polymer ?
#
loop_
_entity_poly.entity_id
_entity_poly.type
_entity_poly.pdbx_seq_one_letter_code
_entity_poly.pdbx_strand_id
1 'polypeptide(L)'
;MSTTSVAPEIRKRVFASRDRFWRPEDFDGSPDAVAQTLSRMTRTGDLRRVRRGLYWCGTPTRLGMAPPPLDRLAGEIVGGTGTGPSGWSAALALGLSTQVTRREAIAVPGRAPRSPGPVHYVSRAASTKRRDERLRPLEVALFEVLRDWNALVEVSTHDAVDRIAHLADNGTVRLDRLARASQTEPPRVRERLRRLLGALGRPALLDTVRPARSESVHHDLALTG
;
A
#
# COMPACT_ATOMS: atom_id res chain seq x y z
N MET A 1 -8.18 11.70 46.52
CA MET A 1 -7.55 11.62 45.17
C MET A 1 -8.62 11.05 44.23
N SER A 2 -9.25 11.93 43.45
CA SER A 2 -10.38 11.55 42.57
C SER A 2 -9.84 10.73 41.40
N THR A 3 -10.14 9.46 41.36
CA THR A 3 -9.93 8.59 40.18
C THR A 3 -10.86 9.06 39.07
N THR A 4 -10.42 10.04 38.31
CA THR A 4 -11.13 10.43 37.09
C THR A 4 -11.21 9.19 36.20
N SER A 5 -12.41 8.73 35.91
CA SER A 5 -12.62 7.55 35.08
C SER A 5 -11.98 7.78 33.68
N VAL A 6 -10.98 7.00 33.34
CA VAL A 6 -10.21 7.10 32.08
C VAL A 6 -11.11 6.89 30.85
N ALA A 7 -12.18 6.12 31.00
CA ALA A 7 -13.08 5.74 29.90
C ALA A 7 -13.82 6.91 29.22
N PRO A 8 -14.38 7.90 29.92
CA PRO A 8 -15.05 9.06 29.30
C PRO A 8 -14.05 9.90 28.48
N GLU A 9 -12.84 10.11 29.00
CA GLU A 9 -11.83 10.91 28.31
C GLU A 9 -11.34 10.24 27.02
N ILE A 10 -11.09 8.93 27.05
CA ILE A 10 -10.75 8.14 25.86
C ILE A 10 -11.87 8.27 24.82
N ARG A 11 -13.12 8.08 25.21
CA ARG A 11 -14.26 8.19 24.28
C ARG A 11 -14.35 9.57 23.66
N LYS A 12 -14.26 10.61 24.46
CA LYS A 12 -14.29 12.00 24.00
C LYS A 12 -13.19 12.26 22.96
N ARG A 13 -11.95 11.85 23.27
CA ARG A 13 -10.80 12.06 22.39
C ARG A 13 -10.92 11.27 21.09
N VAL A 14 -11.37 10.03 21.15
CA VAL A 14 -11.58 9.17 19.96
C VAL A 14 -12.65 9.77 19.04
N PHE A 15 -13.78 10.21 19.60
CA PHE A 15 -14.86 10.76 18.79
C PHE A 15 -14.58 12.16 18.24
N ALA A 16 -13.73 12.93 18.90
CA ALA A 16 -13.28 14.23 18.43
C ALA A 16 -12.32 14.15 17.22
N SER A 17 -11.69 12.98 16.99
CA SER A 17 -10.70 12.80 15.92
C SER A 17 -10.99 11.51 15.14
N ARG A 18 -11.96 11.58 14.24
CA ARG A 18 -12.32 10.48 13.33
C ARG A 18 -11.29 10.32 12.21
N ASP A 19 -11.41 9.22 11.45
CA ASP A 19 -10.52 8.85 10.36
C ASP A 19 -9.05 8.77 10.80
N ARG A 20 -8.85 8.22 12.02
CA ARG A 20 -7.55 8.11 12.67
C ARG A 20 -7.33 6.72 13.27
N PHE A 21 -6.07 6.30 13.26
CA PHE A 21 -5.59 5.15 14.04
C PHE A 21 -5.30 5.57 15.48
N TRP A 22 -5.61 4.65 16.40
CA TRP A 22 -5.42 4.80 17.83
C TRP A 22 -4.63 3.61 18.39
N ARG A 23 -3.74 3.90 19.31
CA ARG A 23 -3.00 2.92 20.09
C ARG A 23 -3.24 3.12 21.58
N PRO A 24 -3.03 2.08 22.43
CA PRO A 24 -3.10 2.26 23.89
C PRO A 24 -2.19 3.38 24.39
N GLU A 25 -1.02 3.53 23.78
CA GLU A 25 0.00 4.54 24.11
C GLU A 25 -0.45 5.99 23.82
N ASP A 26 -1.50 6.16 23.06
CA ASP A 26 -2.06 7.49 22.76
C ASP A 26 -2.86 8.07 23.95
N PHE A 27 -3.11 7.27 25.01
CA PHE A 27 -3.98 7.65 26.12
C PHE A 27 -3.24 7.56 27.46
N ASP A 28 -3.53 8.54 28.32
CA ASP A 28 -3.08 8.52 29.71
C ASP A 28 -3.95 7.58 30.54
N GLY A 29 -3.34 6.93 31.53
CA GLY A 29 -4.02 6.01 32.46
C GLY A 29 -3.32 4.66 32.58
N SER A 30 -3.88 3.79 33.41
CA SER A 30 -3.33 2.43 33.55
C SER A 30 -3.51 1.64 32.24
N PRO A 31 -2.50 0.88 31.79
CA PRO A 31 -2.57 0.10 30.55
C PRO A 31 -3.82 -0.81 30.48
N ASP A 32 -4.21 -1.39 31.61
CA ASP A 32 -5.37 -2.28 31.69
C ASP A 32 -6.69 -1.53 31.50
N ALA A 33 -6.84 -0.37 32.13
CA ALA A 33 -8.06 0.44 32.00
C ALA A 33 -8.22 0.97 30.55
N VAL A 34 -7.11 1.39 29.92
CA VAL A 34 -7.09 1.81 28.52
C VAL A 34 -7.46 0.65 27.61
N ALA A 35 -6.80 -0.52 27.77
CA ALA A 35 -7.06 -1.71 26.96
C ALA A 35 -8.51 -2.20 27.09
N GLN A 36 -9.07 -2.23 28.30
CA GLN A 36 -10.48 -2.57 28.53
C GLN A 36 -11.43 -1.59 27.85
N THR A 37 -11.14 -0.29 27.92
CA THR A 37 -11.98 0.75 27.28
C THR A 37 -11.97 0.60 25.77
N LEU A 38 -10.79 0.47 25.13
CA LEU A 38 -10.66 0.27 23.69
C LEU A 38 -11.32 -1.04 23.24
N SER A 39 -11.20 -2.10 24.03
CA SER A 39 -11.88 -3.37 23.76
C SER A 39 -13.40 -3.25 23.83
N ARG A 40 -13.93 -2.50 24.82
CA ARG A 40 -15.37 -2.22 24.92
C ARG A 40 -15.87 -1.40 23.74
N MET A 41 -15.14 -0.33 23.35
CA MET A 41 -15.47 0.48 22.18
C MET A 41 -15.44 -0.33 20.87
N THR A 42 -14.55 -1.33 20.79
CA THR A 42 -14.54 -2.26 19.64
C THR A 42 -15.79 -3.14 19.62
N ARG A 43 -16.25 -3.60 20.79
CA ARG A 43 -17.44 -4.44 20.91
C ARG A 43 -18.72 -3.68 20.61
N THR A 44 -18.78 -2.39 20.93
CA THR A 44 -19.92 -1.50 20.61
C THR A 44 -19.88 -0.97 19.17
N GLY A 45 -18.82 -1.26 18.39
CA GLY A 45 -18.68 -0.77 17.02
C GLY A 45 -18.16 0.66 16.91
N ASP A 46 -17.81 1.31 18.02
CA ASP A 46 -17.22 2.67 18.05
C ASP A 46 -15.80 2.70 17.51
N LEU A 47 -15.12 1.55 17.60
CA LEU A 47 -13.77 1.31 17.05
C LEU A 47 -13.73 0.00 16.27
N ARG A 48 -12.89 -0.06 15.27
CA ARG A 48 -12.52 -1.29 14.57
C ARG A 48 -11.10 -1.71 14.96
N ARG A 49 -10.97 -2.91 15.52
CA ARG A 49 -9.64 -3.45 15.79
C ARG A 49 -8.99 -3.89 14.49
N VAL A 50 -7.89 -3.26 14.12
CA VAL A 50 -7.09 -3.58 12.94
C VAL A 50 -6.13 -4.73 13.21
N ARG A 51 -5.41 -4.64 14.33
CA ARG A 51 -4.56 -5.69 14.91
C ARG A 51 -4.46 -5.50 16.43
N ARG A 52 -3.73 -6.37 17.11
CA ARG A 52 -3.45 -6.18 18.54
C ARG A 52 -2.74 -4.84 18.75
N GLY A 53 -3.31 -3.99 19.60
CA GLY A 53 -2.78 -2.66 19.92
C GLY A 53 -2.97 -1.60 18.84
N LEU A 54 -3.75 -1.85 17.78
CA LEU A 54 -4.05 -0.87 16.74
C LEU A 54 -5.55 -0.87 16.44
N TYR A 55 -6.16 0.29 16.58
CA TYR A 55 -7.59 0.50 16.42
C TYR A 55 -7.85 1.62 15.41
N TRP A 56 -8.95 1.54 14.70
CA TRP A 56 -9.39 2.55 13.75
C TRP A 56 -10.72 3.16 14.21
N CYS A 57 -10.81 4.48 14.17
CA CYS A 57 -12.07 5.22 14.32
C CYS A 57 -12.37 5.93 13.00
N GLY A 58 -13.22 5.35 12.18
CA GLY A 58 -13.65 5.93 10.92
C GLY A 58 -14.93 6.73 11.05
N THR A 59 -15.26 7.50 10.00
CA THR A 59 -16.55 8.18 9.88
C THR A 59 -17.68 7.16 9.76
N PRO A 60 -18.80 7.33 10.51
CA PRO A 60 -19.98 6.48 10.37
C PRO A 60 -20.62 6.67 9.00
N THR A 61 -21.00 5.56 8.35
CA THR A 61 -21.74 5.55 7.10
C THR A 61 -23.01 4.72 7.25
N ARG A 62 -23.91 4.74 6.26
CA ARG A 62 -25.09 3.87 6.22
C ARG A 62 -24.76 2.38 6.23
N LEU A 63 -23.54 2.02 5.81
CA LEU A 63 -23.04 0.64 5.76
C LEU A 63 -22.11 0.29 6.95
N GLY A 64 -22.07 1.15 7.98
CA GLY A 64 -21.20 1.00 9.13
C GLY A 64 -20.04 2.01 9.13
N MET A 65 -18.98 1.70 9.87
CA MET A 65 -17.79 2.55 9.94
C MET A 65 -16.98 2.50 8.64
N ALA A 66 -16.65 3.66 8.07
CA ALA A 66 -15.74 3.75 6.92
C ALA A 66 -14.39 3.03 7.23
N PRO A 67 -13.91 2.15 6.34
CA PRO A 67 -12.62 1.50 6.53
C PRO A 67 -11.47 2.52 6.44
N PRO A 68 -10.31 2.22 7.04
CA PRO A 68 -9.13 3.06 6.86
C PRO A 68 -8.69 3.06 5.40
N PRO A 69 -8.20 4.20 4.88
CA PRO A 69 -7.53 4.25 3.59
C PRO A 69 -6.36 3.26 3.54
N LEU A 70 -6.19 2.56 2.41
CA LEU A 70 -5.22 1.47 2.26
C LEU A 70 -3.78 1.90 2.50
N ASP A 71 -3.41 3.04 1.96
CA ASP A 71 -2.08 3.64 2.11
C ASP A 71 -1.76 3.90 3.58
N ARG A 72 -2.72 4.44 4.32
CA ARG A 72 -2.58 4.69 5.77
C ARG A 72 -2.56 3.39 6.57
N LEU A 73 -3.41 2.42 6.21
CA LEU A 73 -3.43 1.10 6.83
C LEU A 73 -2.09 0.37 6.64
N ALA A 74 -1.56 0.40 5.42
CA ALA A 74 -0.27 -0.19 5.09
C ALA A 74 0.85 0.47 5.90
N GLY A 75 0.85 1.80 6.00
CA GLY A 75 1.79 2.56 6.81
C GLY A 75 1.82 2.13 8.27
N GLU A 76 0.66 1.95 8.87
CA GLU A 76 0.50 1.58 10.29
C GLU A 76 0.84 0.12 10.60
N ILE A 77 0.60 -0.80 9.67
CA ILE A 77 0.81 -2.24 9.92
C ILE A 77 2.25 -2.66 9.67
N VAL A 78 2.90 -2.12 8.65
CA VAL A 78 4.18 -2.65 8.15
C VAL A 78 5.32 -1.63 8.22
N GLY A 79 5.06 -0.43 8.73
CA GLY A 79 6.07 0.63 8.82
C GLY A 79 6.23 1.44 7.53
N GLY A 80 5.22 1.47 6.70
CA GLY A 80 4.96 2.47 5.64
C GLY A 80 5.84 2.44 4.40
N THR A 81 7.14 2.29 4.55
CA THR A 81 8.09 2.46 3.44
C THR A 81 8.26 1.19 2.63
N GLY A 82 8.12 1.27 1.32
CA GLY A 82 8.23 0.11 0.42
C GLY A 82 7.03 -0.83 0.47
N THR A 83 5.91 -0.37 1.03
CA THR A 83 4.64 -1.09 1.13
C THR A 83 3.60 -0.39 0.28
N GLY A 84 2.76 -1.15 -0.40
CA GLY A 84 1.71 -0.58 -1.26
C GLY A 84 0.73 -1.62 -1.78
N PRO A 85 -0.31 -1.18 -2.52
CA PRO A 85 -1.26 -2.07 -3.15
C PRO A 85 -0.59 -3.12 -4.05
N SER A 86 -1.21 -4.29 -4.17
CA SER A 86 -0.74 -5.40 -5.01
C SER A 86 -1.91 -5.97 -5.83
N GLY A 87 -1.59 -6.63 -6.94
CA GLY A 87 -2.59 -7.23 -7.82
C GLY A 87 -3.62 -6.20 -8.31
N TRP A 88 -4.90 -6.57 -8.35
CA TRP A 88 -5.98 -5.68 -8.79
C TRP A 88 -6.10 -4.39 -7.97
N SER A 89 -5.79 -4.45 -6.66
CA SER A 89 -5.74 -3.22 -5.84
C SER A 89 -4.66 -2.24 -6.31
N ALA A 90 -3.55 -2.73 -6.86
CA ALA A 90 -2.52 -1.88 -7.45
C ALA A 90 -2.96 -1.27 -8.78
N ALA A 91 -3.57 -2.07 -9.66
CA ALA A 91 -4.08 -1.59 -10.94
C ALA A 91 -5.18 -0.55 -10.75
N LEU A 92 -6.12 -0.78 -9.82
CA LEU A 92 -7.16 0.18 -9.46
C LEU A 92 -6.57 1.49 -8.91
N ALA A 93 -5.59 1.39 -8.00
CA ALA A 93 -4.95 2.57 -7.39
C ALA A 93 -4.20 3.44 -8.41
N LEU A 94 -3.68 2.85 -9.48
CA LEU A 94 -3.04 3.54 -10.60
C LEU A 94 -4.03 3.97 -11.69
N GLY A 95 -5.32 3.62 -11.57
CA GLY A 95 -6.33 3.87 -12.58
C GLY A 95 -6.16 3.05 -13.87
N LEU A 96 -5.48 1.91 -13.80
CA LEU A 96 -5.22 1.01 -14.92
C LEU A 96 -6.25 -0.12 -15.04
N SER A 97 -7.16 -0.22 -14.09
CA SER A 97 -8.28 -1.15 -14.05
C SER A 97 -9.44 -0.56 -13.25
N THR A 98 -10.64 -1.04 -13.50
CA THR A 98 -11.85 -0.71 -12.74
C THR A 98 -12.27 -1.83 -11.79
N GLN A 99 -11.51 -2.92 -11.72
CA GLN A 99 -11.83 -4.08 -10.91
C GLN A 99 -11.70 -3.79 -9.42
N VAL A 100 -12.82 -3.97 -8.70
CA VAL A 100 -12.88 -3.85 -7.25
C VAL A 100 -12.79 -5.24 -6.62
N THR A 101 -11.77 -5.47 -5.83
CA THR A 101 -11.56 -6.78 -5.17
C THR A 101 -12.30 -6.87 -3.85
N ARG A 102 -12.83 -8.06 -3.52
CA ARG A 102 -13.43 -8.33 -2.20
C ARG A 102 -12.40 -8.28 -1.06
N ARG A 103 -11.15 -8.57 -1.36
CA ARG A 103 -10.02 -8.48 -0.43
C ARG A 103 -8.93 -7.66 -1.06
N GLU A 104 -8.58 -6.61 -0.37
CA GLU A 104 -7.47 -5.75 -0.78
C GLU A 104 -6.14 -6.47 -0.59
N ALA A 105 -5.28 -6.42 -1.59
CA ALA A 105 -3.95 -7.01 -1.52
C ALA A 105 -2.90 -5.92 -1.29
N ILE A 106 -1.96 -6.17 -0.35
CA ILE A 106 -0.86 -5.25 -0.01
C ILE A 106 0.47 -6.01 -0.08
N ALA A 107 1.36 -5.54 -0.94
CA ALA A 107 2.74 -5.98 -1.00
C ALA A 107 3.57 -5.37 0.13
N VAL A 108 4.34 -6.21 0.82
CA VAL A 108 5.19 -5.80 1.95
C VAL A 108 6.64 -6.24 1.72
N PRO A 109 7.65 -5.37 2.00
CA PRO A 109 9.06 -5.66 1.74
C PRO A 109 9.68 -6.55 2.82
N GLY A 110 8.97 -7.57 3.26
CA GLY A 110 9.38 -8.47 4.31
C GLY A 110 8.41 -9.62 4.48
N ARG A 111 8.42 -10.25 5.65
CA ARG A 111 7.48 -11.31 5.97
C ARG A 111 6.06 -10.76 6.03
N ALA A 112 5.16 -11.35 5.27
CA ALA A 112 3.74 -10.99 5.30
C ALA A 112 3.14 -11.28 6.69
N PRO A 113 2.46 -10.30 7.32
CA PRO A 113 1.73 -10.56 8.56
C PRO A 113 0.60 -11.57 8.30
N ARG A 114 0.35 -12.45 9.28
CA ARG A 114 -0.89 -13.25 9.27
C ARG A 114 -2.06 -12.31 9.57
N SER A 115 -2.96 -12.14 8.62
CA SER A 115 -4.17 -11.33 8.83
C SER A 115 -5.41 -12.18 8.50
N PRO A 116 -6.27 -12.41 9.46
CA PRO A 116 -7.60 -12.99 9.22
C PRO A 116 -8.60 -11.94 8.68
N GLY A 117 -8.17 -10.68 8.54
CA GLY A 117 -9.02 -9.56 8.13
C GLY A 117 -9.24 -9.46 6.62
N PRO A 118 -9.87 -8.35 6.18
CA PRO A 118 -10.19 -8.09 4.76
C PRO A 118 -8.97 -7.80 3.88
N VAL A 119 -7.77 -7.71 4.47
CA VAL A 119 -6.53 -7.42 3.75
C VAL A 119 -5.72 -8.70 3.56
N HIS A 120 -5.24 -8.93 2.35
CA HIS A 120 -4.28 -9.98 2.02
C HIS A 120 -2.87 -9.39 1.89
N TYR A 121 -1.93 -9.86 2.70
CA TYR A 121 -0.54 -9.41 2.61
C TYR A 121 0.28 -10.33 1.73
N VAL A 122 1.00 -9.75 0.77
CA VAL A 122 1.87 -10.45 -0.17
C VAL A 122 3.33 -10.14 0.19
N SER A 123 4.09 -11.15 0.57
CA SER A 123 5.52 -10.97 0.89
C SER A 123 6.32 -10.67 -0.37
N ARG A 124 7.15 -9.62 -0.28
CA ARG A 124 8.16 -9.25 -1.27
C ARG A 124 9.54 -9.16 -0.60
N ALA A 125 9.86 -10.16 0.21
CA ALA A 125 11.08 -10.18 1.00
C ALA A 125 12.36 -10.06 0.17
N ALA A 126 12.36 -10.54 -1.08
CA ALA A 126 13.48 -10.40 -2.00
C ALA A 126 13.63 -8.96 -2.55
N SER A 127 12.56 -8.16 -2.57
CA SER A 127 12.56 -6.78 -3.12
C SER A 127 13.00 -5.76 -2.05
N THR A 128 14.18 -5.95 -1.48
CA THR A 128 14.69 -5.18 -0.33
C THR A 128 14.86 -3.69 -0.64
N LYS A 129 15.24 -3.36 -1.87
CA LYS A 129 15.46 -1.97 -2.32
C LYS A 129 14.19 -1.11 -2.26
N ARG A 130 13.00 -1.70 -2.24
CA ARG A 130 11.75 -0.94 -2.06
C ARG A 130 11.77 -0.14 -0.75
N ARG A 131 12.29 -0.72 0.33
CA ARG A 131 12.43 -0.06 1.63
C ARG A 131 13.59 0.93 1.62
N ASP A 132 14.75 0.54 1.10
CA ASP A 132 15.95 1.36 1.07
C ASP A 132 15.71 2.67 0.30
N GLU A 133 15.02 2.58 -0.84
CA GLU A 133 14.66 3.73 -1.67
C GLU A 133 13.40 4.46 -1.16
N ARG A 134 12.85 4.04 -0.04
CA ARG A 134 11.66 4.65 0.59
C ARG A 134 10.52 4.82 -0.41
N LEU A 135 10.17 3.75 -1.11
CA LEU A 135 9.08 3.80 -2.08
C LEU A 135 7.75 4.12 -1.42
N ARG A 136 6.99 4.99 -2.08
CA ARG A 136 5.62 5.34 -1.72
C ARG A 136 4.64 4.25 -2.17
N PRO A 137 3.41 4.20 -1.64
CA PRO A 137 2.44 3.16 -2.00
C PRO A 137 2.18 3.02 -3.51
N LEU A 138 2.03 4.11 -4.26
CA LEU A 138 1.80 4.06 -5.72
C LEU A 138 3.05 3.64 -6.51
N GLU A 139 4.25 3.90 -6.01
CA GLU A 139 5.49 3.41 -6.59
C GLU A 139 5.61 1.89 -6.43
N VAL A 140 5.20 1.37 -5.26
CA VAL A 140 5.10 -0.08 -5.04
C VAL A 140 4.02 -0.69 -5.93
N ALA A 141 2.85 -0.05 -6.03
CA ALA A 141 1.76 -0.48 -6.91
C ALA A 141 2.23 -0.61 -8.36
N LEU A 142 3.06 0.32 -8.85
CA LEU A 142 3.60 0.25 -10.20
C LEU A 142 4.48 -0.99 -10.39
N PHE A 143 5.35 -1.34 -9.45
CA PHE A 143 6.10 -2.60 -9.52
C PHE A 143 5.20 -3.84 -9.50
N GLU A 144 4.14 -3.83 -8.70
CA GLU A 144 3.19 -4.95 -8.65
C GLU A 144 2.41 -5.10 -9.97
N VAL A 145 2.03 -4.00 -10.62
CA VAL A 145 1.41 -4.04 -11.95
C VAL A 145 2.42 -4.49 -13.01
N LEU A 146 3.65 -3.97 -12.99
CA LEU A 146 4.71 -4.42 -13.92
C LEU A 146 5.02 -5.91 -13.76
N ARG A 147 4.76 -6.51 -12.60
CA ARG A 147 4.93 -7.95 -12.37
C ARG A 147 3.94 -8.78 -13.16
N ASP A 148 2.69 -8.34 -13.24
CA ASP A 148 1.58 -9.10 -13.83
C ASP A 148 0.75 -8.22 -14.81
N TRP A 149 1.45 -7.41 -15.61
CA TRP A 149 0.90 -6.38 -16.51
C TRP A 149 -0.29 -6.87 -17.33
N ASN A 150 -0.09 -7.96 -18.08
CA ASN A 150 -1.10 -8.47 -19.02
C ASN A 150 -2.39 -8.95 -18.32
N ALA A 151 -2.29 -9.33 -17.05
CA ALA A 151 -3.43 -9.78 -16.27
C ALA A 151 -4.18 -8.65 -15.55
N LEU A 152 -3.50 -7.51 -15.33
CA LEU A 152 -3.99 -6.46 -14.44
C LEU A 152 -4.38 -5.17 -15.16
N VAL A 153 -3.81 -4.90 -16.34
CA VAL A 153 -4.06 -3.66 -17.10
C VAL A 153 -5.21 -3.89 -18.06
N GLU A 154 -6.30 -3.14 -17.86
CA GLU A 154 -7.52 -3.24 -18.70
C GLU A 154 -7.64 -2.08 -19.70
N VAL A 155 -6.90 -1.00 -19.48
CA VAL A 155 -6.84 0.14 -20.42
C VAL A 155 -5.84 -0.14 -21.55
N SER A 156 -5.91 0.63 -22.64
CA SER A 156 -4.91 0.52 -23.69
C SER A 156 -3.49 0.81 -23.17
N THR A 157 -2.48 0.29 -23.86
CA THR A 157 -1.07 0.56 -23.50
C THR A 157 -0.77 2.06 -23.53
N HIS A 158 -1.31 2.77 -24.51
CA HIS A 158 -1.17 4.23 -24.64
C HIS A 158 -1.77 4.94 -23.42
N ASP A 159 -3.03 4.66 -23.07
CA ASP A 159 -3.68 5.26 -21.90
C ASP A 159 -2.94 4.94 -20.59
N ALA A 160 -2.40 3.72 -20.49
CA ALA A 160 -1.62 3.31 -19.32
C ALA A 160 -0.32 4.13 -19.19
N VAL A 161 0.39 4.32 -20.31
CA VAL A 161 1.62 5.14 -20.34
C VAL A 161 1.30 6.57 -19.98
N ASP A 162 0.23 7.16 -20.56
CA ASP A 162 -0.18 8.55 -20.28
C ASP A 162 -0.55 8.76 -18.81
N ARG A 163 -1.28 7.81 -18.19
CA ARG A 163 -1.61 7.87 -16.76
C ARG A 163 -0.37 7.82 -15.88
N ILE A 164 0.58 6.94 -16.21
CA ILE A 164 1.83 6.84 -15.47
C ILE A 164 2.70 8.09 -15.69
N ALA A 165 2.72 8.65 -16.92
CA ALA A 165 3.38 9.92 -17.21
C ALA A 165 2.84 11.04 -16.33
N HIS A 166 1.52 11.19 -16.25
CA HIS A 166 0.89 12.18 -15.38
C HIS A 166 1.27 12.02 -13.91
N LEU A 167 1.28 10.77 -13.40
CA LEU A 167 1.71 10.49 -12.01
C LEU A 167 3.19 10.78 -11.78
N ALA A 168 4.01 10.65 -12.80
CA ALA A 168 5.44 10.98 -12.71
C ALA A 168 5.67 12.50 -12.76
N ASP A 169 5.00 13.20 -13.66
CA ASP A 169 5.16 14.64 -13.87
C ASP A 169 4.65 15.47 -12.68
N ASN A 170 3.59 15.01 -12.01
CA ASN A 170 3.11 15.65 -10.77
C ASN A 170 3.88 15.22 -9.50
N GLY A 171 4.92 14.39 -9.64
CA GLY A 171 5.78 13.95 -8.52
C GLY A 171 5.15 12.90 -7.60
N THR A 172 3.98 12.35 -7.94
CA THR A 172 3.33 11.26 -7.18
C THR A 172 4.15 9.98 -7.28
N VAL A 173 4.67 9.67 -8.47
CA VAL A 173 5.56 8.55 -8.76
C VAL A 173 6.95 9.06 -9.13
N ARG A 174 7.96 8.71 -8.36
CA ARG A 174 9.35 9.12 -8.58
C ARG A 174 10.09 8.05 -9.37
N LEU A 175 10.20 8.24 -10.70
CA LEU A 175 10.80 7.28 -11.62
C LEU A 175 12.28 6.97 -11.29
N ASP A 176 13.02 7.95 -10.79
CA ASP A 176 14.41 7.78 -10.34
C ASP A 176 14.52 6.80 -9.16
N ARG A 177 13.59 6.87 -8.21
CA ARG A 177 13.51 5.94 -7.09
C ARG A 177 13.15 4.53 -7.54
N LEU A 178 12.20 4.41 -8.48
CA LEU A 178 11.85 3.13 -9.08
C LEU A 178 13.04 2.52 -9.83
N ALA A 179 13.76 3.30 -10.63
CA ALA A 179 14.94 2.81 -11.34
C ALA A 179 15.97 2.21 -10.37
N ARG A 180 16.30 2.90 -9.28
CA ARG A 180 17.23 2.38 -8.25
C ARG A 180 16.67 1.16 -7.51
N ALA A 181 15.39 1.18 -7.13
CA ALA A 181 14.77 0.07 -6.41
C ALA A 181 14.64 -1.20 -7.27
N SER A 182 14.62 -1.05 -8.59
CA SER A 182 14.47 -2.16 -9.54
C SER A 182 15.56 -3.23 -9.44
N GLN A 183 16.72 -2.90 -8.87
CA GLN A 183 17.87 -3.81 -8.77
C GLN A 183 17.53 -5.13 -8.06
N THR A 184 16.57 -5.13 -7.14
CA THR A 184 16.11 -6.32 -6.42
C THR A 184 14.79 -6.87 -6.92
N GLU A 185 14.23 -6.30 -7.98
CA GLU A 185 13.04 -6.82 -8.63
C GLU A 185 13.37 -7.96 -9.61
N PRO A 186 12.43 -8.87 -9.89
CA PRO A 186 12.61 -9.94 -10.87
C PRO A 186 12.97 -9.42 -12.26
N PRO A 187 13.69 -10.21 -13.08
CA PRO A 187 14.11 -9.83 -14.43
C PRO A 187 12.97 -9.27 -15.29
N ARG A 188 11.79 -9.93 -15.30
CA ARG A 188 10.62 -9.50 -16.07
C ARG A 188 10.11 -8.11 -15.65
N VAL A 189 10.16 -7.78 -14.34
CA VAL A 189 9.74 -6.47 -13.84
C VAL A 189 10.70 -5.38 -14.28
N ARG A 190 12.01 -5.66 -14.21
CA ARG A 190 13.05 -4.74 -14.68
C ARG A 190 12.92 -4.45 -16.17
N GLU A 191 12.67 -5.48 -16.97
CA GLU A 191 12.54 -5.31 -18.42
C GLU A 191 11.29 -4.48 -18.77
N ARG A 192 10.15 -4.77 -18.14
CA ARG A 192 8.94 -3.96 -18.33
C ARG A 192 9.14 -2.52 -17.86
N LEU A 193 9.88 -2.29 -16.75
CA LEU A 193 10.25 -0.94 -16.33
C LEU A 193 11.12 -0.24 -17.38
N ARG A 194 12.10 -0.92 -17.97
CA ARG A 194 12.93 -0.34 -19.04
C ARG A 194 12.08 0.11 -20.23
N ARG A 195 11.16 -0.72 -20.67
CA ARG A 195 10.22 -0.37 -21.76
C ARG A 195 9.34 0.81 -21.42
N LEU A 196 8.79 0.80 -20.20
CA LEU A 196 7.98 1.92 -19.71
C LEU A 196 8.79 3.22 -19.67
N LEU A 197 10.03 3.20 -19.16
CA LEU A 197 10.90 4.38 -19.14
C LEU A 197 11.24 4.88 -20.56
N GLY A 198 11.40 3.96 -21.52
CA GLY A 198 11.56 4.31 -22.94
C GLY A 198 10.31 5.00 -23.49
N ALA A 199 9.12 4.43 -23.25
CA ALA A 199 7.84 5.00 -23.68
C ALA A 199 7.55 6.38 -23.04
N LEU A 200 8.00 6.58 -21.79
CA LEU A 200 7.90 7.85 -21.07
C LEU A 200 8.97 8.89 -21.48
N GLY A 201 9.84 8.58 -22.45
CA GLY A 201 10.91 9.49 -22.88
C GLY A 201 11.94 9.79 -21.77
N ARG A 202 12.26 8.82 -20.91
CA ARG A 202 13.23 8.95 -19.80
C ARG A 202 14.49 8.09 -20.02
N PRO A 203 15.24 8.25 -21.13
CA PRO A 203 16.36 7.39 -21.47
C PRO A 203 17.50 7.44 -20.43
N ALA A 204 17.72 8.57 -19.78
CA ALA A 204 18.74 8.72 -18.74
C ALA A 204 18.56 7.76 -17.54
N LEU A 205 17.36 7.25 -17.30
CA LEU A 205 17.11 6.29 -16.23
C LEU A 205 17.34 4.83 -16.64
N LEU A 206 17.46 4.55 -17.95
CA LEU A 206 17.66 3.19 -18.46
C LEU A 206 18.97 2.56 -17.96
N ASP A 207 20.03 3.35 -17.82
CA ASP A 207 21.33 2.87 -17.35
C ASP A 207 21.31 2.44 -15.88
N THR A 208 20.38 2.99 -15.10
CA THR A 208 20.17 2.61 -13.69
C THR A 208 19.45 1.27 -13.55
N VAL A 209 18.65 0.88 -14.54
CA VAL A 209 17.87 -0.37 -14.52
C VAL A 209 18.67 -1.49 -15.18
N ARG A 210 19.17 -2.43 -14.37
CA ARG A 210 19.94 -3.57 -14.87
C ARG A 210 19.11 -4.39 -15.86
N PRO A 211 19.61 -4.64 -17.10
CA PRO A 211 18.88 -5.44 -18.08
C PRO A 211 18.68 -6.89 -17.60
N ALA A 212 17.65 -7.54 -18.10
CA ALA A 212 17.48 -8.97 -17.90
C ALA A 212 18.52 -9.73 -18.73
N ARG A 213 19.04 -10.85 -18.20
CA ARG A 213 19.86 -11.75 -19.01
C ARG A 213 18.97 -12.43 -20.06
N SER A 214 19.50 -12.59 -21.27
CA SER A 214 18.79 -12.93 -22.52
C SER A 214 17.90 -14.18 -22.49
N GLU A 215 18.18 -15.17 -21.64
CA GLU A 215 17.48 -16.47 -21.68
C GLU A 215 16.09 -16.50 -21.02
N SER A 216 15.71 -15.49 -20.22
CA SER A 216 14.46 -15.52 -19.45
C SER A 216 13.32 -14.67 -20.05
N VAL A 217 13.50 -14.07 -21.24
CA VAL A 217 12.71 -12.89 -21.64
C VAL A 217 11.75 -13.16 -22.82
N HIS A 218 11.81 -14.33 -23.46
CA HIS A 218 11.19 -14.51 -24.78
C HIS A 218 9.67 -14.70 -24.83
N HIS A 219 8.92 -14.83 -23.73
CA HIS A 219 7.52 -15.21 -23.86
C HIS A 219 6.43 -14.24 -23.35
N ASP A 220 6.75 -13.08 -22.73
CA ASP A 220 5.66 -12.29 -22.12
C ASP A 220 5.94 -10.78 -21.99
N LEU A 221 6.35 -10.13 -23.08
CA LEU A 221 6.73 -8.70 -23.02
C LEU A 221 5.85 -7.79 -23.88
N ALA A 222 4.54 -7.96 -23.80
CA ALA A 222 3.61 -7.06 -24.45
C ALA A 222 3.41 -5.76 -23.64
N LEU A 223 4.32 -4.80 -23.78
CA LEU A 223 4.05 -3.37 -23.67
C LEU A 223 3.95 -2.72 -25.08
N THR A 224 3.85 -3.56 -26.11
CA THR A 224 3.75 -3.09 -27.50
C THR A 224 2.78 -4.00 -28.24
N GLY A 225 1.59 -3.54 -28.44
CA GLY A 225 0.63 -3.90 -29.43
C GLY A 225 -0.03 -2.65 -29.90
#